data_889aa43b0981b18e3b8a6141636b64e4
#
_entry.id   889aa43b0981b18e3b8a6141636b64e4
#
_cell.length_a   1.000
_cell.length_b   1.000
_cell.length_c   1.000
_cell.angle_alpha   90.00
_cell.angle_beta   90.00
_cell.angle_gamma   90.00
#
_symmetry.space_group_name_H-M   'P 1'
#
loop_
_entity.id
_entity.type
_entity.pdbx_description
1 polymer ?
#
loop_
_entity_poly.entity_id
_entity_poly.type
_entity_poly.pdbx_seq_one_letter_code
_entity_poly.pdbx_strand_id
1 'polypeptide(L)'
;MEQLYNSTIAAISTAMSNSGIGIVRMSGPEAFQIADRVYKGKKEKKLCDQKSHTIHYGYIVDGEQVIDEVLVMLMRGPHSYTGEDTVEINCHGGVYVVKRILELLIKNGARPAEPGEYTKRAFLNGRLDLSQAEAVGDLIASQNEYALQSSVSQLKGNIKDKISEMREKILYHTAFIETALDDPEHISVDGYGETLKKVVDEIMEAMKRLLDSCDDGRIIKEGVRTVILGKPNAGKSSLLNVLLGEDRAIVTDIAGTTRDVLEEHLNLKGISLNIMDTAGIRDTEDVVEKIGVDRAKEYADKADLILYVIDASRPLDENDAEILHLIKGKRAIILLNKSDLDMQVTKEQEELPEEFPVIEISAKNVQGIEELEDTLKEMFFQGELTFNDEIYITNVRQKTALQDAYAALERVNDSIAAEMPEDFYSIDLMDAYEALGNITGETIGEDLVNEIFSTFCMGK
;
A
#
# COMPACT_ATOMS: atom_id res chain seq x y z
N MET A 1 8.91 23.85 12.02
CA MET A 1 8.13 24.17 10.80
C MET A 1 8.69 25.35 9.99
N GLU A 2 8.93 26.54 10.53
CA GLU A 2 9.39 27.72 9.75
C GLU A 2 10.68 27.51 8.93
N GLN A 3 11.64 26.72 9.41
CA GLN A 3 12.88 26.44 8.66
C GLN A 3 12.70 25.48 7.48
N LEU A 4 11.73 24.57 7.52
CA LEU A 4 11.40 23.66 6.42
C LEU A 4 10.78 24.40 5.23
N TYR A 5 9.92 25.37 5.47
CA TYR A 5 9.24 26.16 4.43
C TYR A 5 10.15 27.16 3.72
N ASN A 6 11.27 27.57 4.33
CA ASN A 6 12.17 28.59 3.78
C ASN A 6 13.36 28.02 3.01
N SER A 7 13.47 26.69 2.84
CA SER A 7 14.60 26.07 2.16
C SER A 7 14.17 25.43 0.83
N THR A 8 14.97 25.66 -0.21
CA THR A 8 14.82 24.94 -1.50
C THR A 8 15.55 23.61 -1.40
N ILE A 9 14.82 22.53 -1.70
CA ILE A 9 15.33 21.16 -1.68
C ILE A 9 15.62 20.64 -3.09
N ALA A 10 16.55 19.69 -3.19
CA ALA A 10 16.86 18.99 -4.44
C ALA A 10 17.09 17.51 -4.20
N ALA A 11 16.63 16.66 -5.13
CA ALA A 11 16.91 15.24 -5.13
C ALA A 11 16.87 14.65 -6.54
N ILE A 12 17.46 13.47 -6.70
CA ILE A 12 17.29 12.62 -7.88
C ILE A 12 15.94 11.92 -7.76
N SER A 13 15.07 12.09 -8.75
CA SER A 13 13.69 11.57 -8.73
C SER A 13 13.50 10.31 -9.61
N THR A 14 14.55 9.83 -10.28
CA THR A 14 14.57 8.59 -11.06
C THR A 14 15.42 7.52 -10.36
N ALA A 15 15.25 6.26 -10.74
CA ALA A 15 16.06 5.17 -10.22
C ALA A 15 17.56 5.43 -10.43
N MET A 16 18.40 5.02 -9.47
CA MET A 16 19.85 5.17 -9.49
C MET A 16 20.52 4.05 -10.32
N SER A 17 20.13 3.96 -11.59
CA SER A 17 20.67 3.02 -12.56
C SER A 17 20.96 3.75 -13.87
N ASN A 18 21.83 3.19 -14.73
CA ASN A 18 22.05 3.76 -16.06
C ASN A 18 20.79 3.61 -16.92
N SER A 19 20.26 4.74 -17.37
CA SER A 19 19.02 4.82 -18.16
C SER A 19 19.16 5.90 -19.23
N GLY A 20 18.23 5.98 -20.18
CA GLY A 20 18.22 7.03 -21.21
C GLY A 20 17.96 8.43 -20.63
N ILE A 21 17.21 8.53 -19.53
CA ILE A 21 16.80 9.79 -18.90
C ILE A 21 16.98 9.71 -17.40
N GLY A 22 17.51 10.78 -16.80
CA GLY A 22 17.52 11.03 -15.37
C GLY A 22 16.82 12.35 -15.05
N ILE A 23 16.17 12.43 -13.90
CA ILE A 23 15.48 13.64 -13.44
C ILE A 23 16.03 14.05 -12.09
N VAL A 24 16.49 15.30 -12.00
CA VAL A 24 16.81 15.97 -10.73
C VAL A 24 15.76 17.04 -10.51
N ARG A 25 15.05 16.93 -9.38
CA ARG A 25 13.95 17.83 -9.00
C ARG A 25 14.39 18.78 -7.91
N MET A 26 13.97 20.04 -8.00
CA MET A 26 14.04 21.04 -6.94
C MET A 26 12.64 21.53 -6.59
N SER A 27 12.41 21.87 -5.32
CA SER A 27 11.19 22.53 -4.83
C SER A 27 11.53 23.54 -3.75
N GLY A 28 10.90 24.68 -3.79
CA GLY A 28 11.04 25.72 -2.78
C GLY A 28 11.21 27.14 -3.36
N PRO A 29 11.36 28.13 -2.47
CA PRO A 29 11.27 29.55 -2.86
C PRO A 29 12.39 30.03 -3.79
N GLU A 30 13.56 29.39 -3.79
CA GLU A 30 14.70 29.75 -4.66
C GLU A 30 14.90 28.79 -5.84
N ALA A 31 13.95 27.89 -6.14
CA ALA A 31 14.14 26.85 -7.16
C ALA A 31 14.49 27.41 -8.55
N PHE A 32 13.83 28.48 -8.95
CA PHE A 32 14.10 29.14 -10.25
C PHE A 32 15.45 29.87 -10.24
N GLN A 33 15.80 30.56 -9.15
CA GLN A 33 17.05 31.33 -9.02
C GLN A 33 18.25 30.38 -9.01
N ILE A 34 18.15 29.25 -8.32
CA ILE A 34 19.21 28.22 -8.32
C ILE A 34 19.36 27.61 -9.70
N ALA A 35 18.24 27.30 -10.37
CA ALA A 35 18.27 26.79 -11.75
C ALA A 35 18.95 27.79 -12.72
N ASP A 36 18.64 29.08 -12.62
CA ASP A 36 19.25 30.13 -13.47
C ASP A 36 20.78 30.23 -13.28
N ARG A 37 21.32 29.92 -12.10
CA ARG A 37 22.77 29.95 -11.84
C ARG A 37 23.54 28.86 -12.59
N VAL A 38 22.89 27.75 -12.91
CA VAL A 38 23.52 26.57 -13.48
C VAL A 38 23.03 26.26 -14.92
N TYR A 39 22.01 26.94 -15.40
CA TYR A 39 21.42 26.71 -16.71
C TYR A 39 21.91 27.71 -17.73
N LYS A 40 22.22 27.23 -18.95
CA LYS A 40 22.56 28.04 -20.10
C LYS A 40 21.73 27.66 -21.32
N GLY A 41 20.79 28.50 -21.70
CA GLY A 41 19.97 28.34 -22.92
C GLY A 41 20.69 28.79 -24.17
N LYS A 42 20.14 28.40 -25.36
CA LYS A 42 20.62 28.88 -26.66
C LYS A 42 20.49 30.41 -26.86
N LYS A 43 19.59 31.05 -26.14
CA LYS A 43 19.41 32.49 -26.03
C LYS A 43 19.60 32.89 -24.59
N GLU A 44 20.10 34.09 -24.33
CA GLU A 44 20.21 34.64 -22.95
C GLU A 44 18.80 34.86 -22.36
N LYS A 45 18.14 33.77 -21.94
CA LYS A 45 16.84 33.77 -21.29
C LYS A 45 17.01 33.24 -19.87
N LYS A 46 16.58 34.00 -18.89
CA LYS A 46 16.47 33.53 -17.51
C LYS A 46 15.24 32.66 -17.34
N LEU A 47 15.36 31.57 -16.61
CA LEU A 47 14.24 30.69 -16.26
C LEU A 47 13.24 31.39 -15.35
N CYS A 48 13.72 32.29 -14.47
CA CYS A 48 12.87 33.12 -13.62
C CYS A 48 11.85 33.96 -14.40
N ASP A 49 12.16 34.36 -15.63
CA ASP A 49 11.29 35.20 -16.45
C ASP A 49 10.32 34.38 -17.31
N GLN A 50 10.42 33.05 -17.28
CA GLN A 50 9.60 32.18 -18.11
C GLN A 50 8.26 31.86 -17.45
N LYS A 51 7.28 31.50 -18.28
CA LYS A 51 5.94 31.07 -17.83
C LYS A 51 6.01 29.72 -17.15
N SER A 52 5.09 29.48 -16.22
CA SER A 52 4.85 28.16 -15.63
C SER A 52 4.41 27.14 -16.70
N HIS A 53 4.67 25.86 -16.45
CA HIS A 53 4.33 24.74 -17.32
C HIS A 53 4.97 24.84 -18.71
N THR A 54 6.23 25.26 -18.74
CA THR A 54 7.03 25.35 -19.97
C THR A 54 8.31 24.51 -19.84
N ILE A 55 8.79 24.04 -20.99
CA ILE A 55 10.02 23.25 -21.10
C ILE A 55 11.06 24.05 -21.87
N HIS A 56 12.28 24.07 -21.34
CA HIS A 56 13.40 24.84 -21.89
C HIS A 56 14.58 23.92 -22.19
N TYR A 57 14.97 23.89 -23.46
CA TYR A 57 16.17 23.20 -23.91
C TYR A 57 17.42 24.03 -23.66
N GLY A 58 18.47 23.43 -23.12
CA GLY A 58 19.74 24.09 -22.86
C GLY A 58 20.78 23.14 -22.27
N TYR A 59 21.71 23.71 -21.51
CA TYR A 59 22.82 23.01 -20.92
C TYR A 59 22.91 23.30 -19.43
N ILE A 60 23.34 22.32 -18.61
CA ILE A 60 23.78 22.54 -17.24
C ILE A 60 25.28 22.77 -17.29
N VAL A 61 25.71 23.87 -16.65
CA VAL A 61 27.10 24.33 -16.65
C VAL A 61 27.62 24.58 -15.23
N ASP A 62 28.90 24.22 -14.97
CA ASP A 62 29.65 24.61 -13.77
C ASP A 62 30.76 25.58 -14.23
N GLY A 63 30.51 26.87 -14.14
CA GLY A 63 31.35 27.90 -14.75
C GLY A 63 31.37 27.78 -16.28
N GLU A 64 32.55 27.48 -16.86
CA GLU A 64 32.70 27.27 -18.32
C GLU A 64 32.45 25.81 -18.76
N GLN A 65 32.47 24.89 -17.82
CA GLN A 65 32.32 23.46 -18.11
C GLN A 65 30.86 23.09 -18.33
N VAL A 66 30.54 22.55 -19.51
CA VAL A 66 29.24 21.93 -19.78
C VAL A 66 29.22 20.55 -19.12
N ILE A 67 28.20 20.29 -18.29
CA ILE A 67 27.98 19.00 -17.63
C ILE A 67 27.12 18.13 -18.50
N ASP A 68 25.95 18.65 -18.96
CA ASP A 68 25.03 17.89 -19.78
C ASP A 68 24.11 18.81 -20.60
N GLU A 69 23.52 18.27 -21.64
CA GLU A 69 22.45 18.83 -22.44
C GLU A 69 21.10 18.40 -21.85
N VAL A 70 20.20 19.33 -21.56
CA VAL A 70 19.03 19.07 -20.73
C VAL A 70 17.74 19.71 -21.26
N LEU A 71 16.60 19.17 -20.77
CA LEU A 71 15.31 19.83 -20.80
C LEU A 71 14.93 20.25 -19.37
N VAL A 72 14.70 21.54 -19.16
CA VAL A 72 14.30 22.08 -17.85
C VAL A 72 12.81 22.39 -17.86
N MET A 73 12.05 21.76 -16.98
CA MET A 73 10.62 21.99 -16.78
C MET A 73 10.41 22.92 -15.60
N LEU A 74 9.51 23.89 -15.75
CA LEU A 74 9.20 24.92 -14.77
C LEU A 74 7.74 24.83 -14.33
N MET A 75 7.50 24.78 -13.02
CA MET A 75 6.17 24.76 -12.40
C MET A 75 6.14 25.75 -11.24
N ARG A 76 5.28 26.77 -11.35
CA ARG A 76 5.11 27.76 -10.28
C ARG A 76 4.04 27.35 -9.32
N GLY A 77 4.29 27.57 -8.04
CA GLY A 77 3.28 27.43 -7.01
C GLY A 77 2.05 28.34 -7.27
N PRO A 78 0.83 27.93 -6.86
CA PRO A 78 0.51 26.66 -6.21
C PRO A 78 0.32 25.47 -7.18
N HIS A 79 0.45 25.67 -8.49
CA HIS A 79 0.19 24.65 -9.52
C HIS A 79 1.44 23.78 -9.80
N SER A 80 1.91 23.07 -8.77
CA SER A 80 3.03 22.12 -8.83
C SER A 80 2.73 20.90 -7.96
N TYR A 81 3.65 19.92 -7.93
CA TYR A 81 3.46 18.74 -7.08
C TYR A 81 3.46 19.08 -5.58
N THR A 82 4.35 19.94 -5.14
CA THR A 82 4.49 20.34 -3.74
C THR A 82 3.62 21.54 -3.35
N GLY A 83 2.99 22.21 -4.31
CA GLY A 83 2.37 23.53 -4.12
C GLY A 83 3.38 24.69 -4.11
N GLU A 84 4.69 24.41 -4.20
CA GLU A 84 5.78 25.40 -4.24
C GLU A 84 6.32 25.59 -5.66
N ASP A 85 7.20 26.56 -5.86
CA ASP A 85 7.97 26.68 -7.09
C ASP A 85 8.84 25.43 -7.29
N THR A 86 8.67 24.73 -8.41
CA THR A 86 9.34 23.47 -8.71
C THR A 86 10.03 23.52 -10.07
N VAL A 87 11.25 23.00 -10.10
CA VAL A 87 12.05 22.84 -11.32
C VAL A 87 12.46 21.38 -11.46
N GLU A 88 12.23 20.80 -12.63
CA GLU A 88 12.74 19.48 -13.00
C GLU A 88 13.76 19.61 -14.13
N ILE A 89 14.94 19.05 -13.89
CA ILE A 89 16.03 18.98 -14.86
C ILE A 89 16.08 17.55 -15.41
N ASN A 90 15.60 17.39 -16.65
CA ASN A 90 15.67 16.14 -17.38
C ASN A 90 17.01 16.08 -18.11
N CYS A 91 17.90 15.22 -17.66
CA CYS A 91 19.26 15.03 -18.16
C CYS A 91 19.46 13.60 -18.69
N HIS A 92 20.63 13.28 -19.22
CA HIS A 92 20.99 11.90 -19.51
C HIS A 92 21.09 11.08 -18.20
N GLY A 93 20.52 9.86 -18.21
CA GLY A 93 20.32 9.01 -17.05
C GLY A 93 21.57 8.25 -16.56
N GLY A 94 22.77 8.73 -16.87
CA GLY A 94 23.99 8.17 -16.29
C GLY A 94 24.11 8.51 -14.80
N VAL A 95 24.35 7.52 -13.94
CA VAL A 95 24.45 7.70 -12.48
C VAL A 95 25.41 8.83 -12.10
N TYR A 96 26.53 8.98 -12.79
CA TYR A 96 27.50 10.05 -12.56
C TYR A 96 26.93 11.42 -12.93
N VAL A 97 26.20 11.53 -14.05
CA VAL A 97 25.64 12.79 -14.55
C VAL A 97 24.59 13.34 -13.58
N VAL A 98 23.64 12.51 -13.16
CA VAL A 98 22.56 12.93 -12.23
C VAL A 98 23.14 13.34 -10.87
N LYS A 99 24.18 12.65 -10.36
CA LYS A 99 24.89 13.02 -9.14
C LYS A 99 25.59 14.37 -9.26
N ARG A 100 26.30 14.59 -10.38
CA ARG A 100 27.00 15.87 -10.63
C ARG A 100 26.03 17.05 -10.72
N ILE A 101 24.87 16.85 -11.33
CA ILE A 101 23.83 17.89 -11.39
C ILE A 101 23.29 18.18 -9.99
N LEU A 102 22.96 17.15 -9.19
CA LEU A 102 22.51 17.32 -7.82
C LEU A 102 23.54 18.07 -6.96
N GLU A 103 24.81 17.66 -6.99
CA GLU A 103 25.92 18.32 -6.27
C GLU A 103 26.04 19.79 -6.68
N LEU A 104 25.89 20.11 -7.97
CA LEU A 104 25.93 21.46 -8.47
C LEU A 104 24.79 22.33 -7.95
N LEU A 105 23.56 21.77 -7.88
CA LEU A 105 22.41 22.47 -7.30
C LEU A 105 22.60 22.74 -5.81
N ILE A 106 23.15 21.77 -5.07
CA ILE A 106 23.48 21.94 -3.63
C ILE A 106 24.56 23.03 -3.45
N LYS A 107 25.61 23.01 -4.27
CA LYS A 107 26.64 24.06 -4.27
C LYS A 107 26.09 25.48 -4.53
N ASN A 108 24.96 25.55 -5.27
CA ASN A 108 24.29 26.80 -5.61
C ASN A 108 23.15 27.20 -4.67
N GLY A 109 22.95 26.49 -3.55
CA GLY A 109 22.06 26.91 -2.47
C GLY A 109 20.86 25.99 -2.22
N ALA A 110 20.69 24.91 -2.98
CA ALA A 110 19.71 23.89 -2.64
C ALA A 110 20.20 23.04 -1.46
N ARG A 111 19.29 22.49 -0.68
CA ARG A 111 19.54 21.47 0.34
C ARG A 111 19.18 20.09 -0.23
N PRO A 112 19.88 19.00 0.14
CA PRO A 112 19.38 17.66 -0.15
C PRO A 112 18.00 17.46 0.46
N ALA A 113 17.08 16.86 -0.30
CA ALA A 113 15.77 16.50 0.23
C ALA A 113 15.88 15.28 1.16
N GLU A 114 15.05 15.25 2.18
CA GLU A 114 14.84 14.06 3.01
C GLU A 114 13.92 13.04 2.30
N PRO A 115 13.91 11.74 2.73
CA PRO A 115 12.92 10.79 2.24
C PRO A 115 11.50 11.33 2.36
N GLY A 116 10.69 11.19 1.31
CA GLY A 116 9.30 11.64 1.28
C GLY A 116 9.07 13.16 1.36
N GLU A 117 10.11 13.99 1.36
CA GLU A 117 9.96 15.42 1.66
C GLU A 117 9.10 16.18 0.65
N TYR A 118 9.11 15.81 -0.64
CA TYR A 118 8.22 16.46 -1.63
C TYR A 118 6.75 16.16 -1.36
N THR A 119 6.42 14.92 -1.02
CA THR A 119 5.04 14.53 -0.70
C THR A 119 4.60 15.11 0.65
N LYS A 120 5.51 15.17 1.63
CA LYS A 120 5.29 15.87 2.90
C LYS A 120 4.96 17.35 2.68
N ARG A 121 5.70 18.05 1.82
CA ARG A 121 5.39 19.45 1.46
C ARG A 121 4.05 19.57 0.73
N ALA A 122 3.72 18.64 -0.16
CA ALA A 122 2.39 18.60 -0.81
C ALA A 122 1.26 18.47 0.21
N PHE A 123 1.44 17.62 1.24
CA PHE A 123 0.51 17.48 2.37
C PHE A 123 0.43 18.77 3.20
N LEU A 124 1.56 19.31 3.65
CA LEU A 124 1.62 20.52 4.48
C LEU A 124 1.06 21.75 3.76
N ASN A 125 1.18 21.82 2.42
CA ASN A 125 0.60 22.89 1.60
C ASN A 125 -0.88 22.62 1.22
N GLY A 126 -1.51 21.58 1.79
CA GLY A 126 -2.93 21.27 1.59
C GLY A 126 -3.29 20.75 0.19
N ARG A 127 -2.29 20.36 -0.64
CA ARG A 127 -2.54 19.78 -1.95
C ARG A 127 -3.02 18.34 -1.87
N LEU A 128 -2.51 17.59 -0.92
CA LEU A 128 -2.87 16.21 -0.59
C LEU A 128 -3.27 16.16 0.88
N ASP A 129 -4.23 15.31 1.24
CA ASP A 129 -4.39 14.86 2.60
C ASP A 129 -3.45 13.67 2.90
N LEU A 130 -3.44 13.20 4.15
CA LEU A 130 -2.51 12.14 4.55
C LEU A 130 -2.83 10.80 3.87
N SER A 131 -4.12 10.47 3.65
CA SER A 131 -4.51 9.23 2.96
C SER A 131 -4.05 9.24 1.50
N GLN A 132 -4.17 10.39 0.82
CA GLN A 132 -3.65 10.59 -0.54
C GLN A 132 -2.12 10.55 -0.58
N ALA A 133 -1.44 11.10 0.43
CA ALA A 133 0.00 11.06 0.53
C ALA A 133 0.51 9.61 0.71
N GLU A 134 -0.10 8.82 1.58
CA GLU A 134 0.18 7.39 1.74
C GLU A 134 -0.05 6.63 0.43
N ALA A 135 -1.13 6.94 -0.30
CA ALA A 135 -1.45 6.33 -1.59
C ALA A 135 -0.38 6.58 -2.67
N VAL A 136 0.39 7.70 -2.60
CA VAL A 136 1.54 7.91 -3.49
C VAL A 136 2.62 6.86 -3.27
N GLY A 137 2.90 6.50 -2.01
CA GLY A 137 3.85 5.43 -1.67
C GLY A 137 3.36 4.07 -2.17
N ASP A 138 2.09 3.76 -1.91
CA ASP A 138 1.46 2.51 -2.31
C ASP A 138 1.41 2.35 -3.84
N LEU A 139 1.14 3.44 -4.57
CA LEU A 139 1.16 3.47 -6.03
C LEU A 139 2.54 3.10 -6.61
N ILE A 140 3.60 3.61 -5.99
CA ILE A 140 4.98 3.33 -6.42
C ILE A 140 5.38 1.89 -6.11
N ALA A 141 4.90 1.36 -4.97
CA ALA A 141 5.17 0.00 -4.52
C ALA A 141 4.24 -1.06 -5.15
N SER A 142 3.22 -0.66 -5.91
CA SER A 142 2.22 -1.57 -6.48
C SER A 142 2.87 -2.63 -7.37
N GLN A 143 2.57 -3.90 -7.09
CA GLN A 143 3.10 -5.05 -7.83
C GLN A 143 2.04 -5.77 -8.67
N ASN A 144 0.78 -5.36 -8.56
CA ASN A 144 -0.33 -5.94 -9.30
C ASN A 144 -1.38 -4.89 -9.65
N GLU A 145 -2.28 -5.25 -10.58
CA GLU A 145 -3.32 -4.34 -11.10
C GLU A 145 -4.27 -3.87 -9.99
N TYR A 146 -4.60 -4.73 -9.03
CA TYR A 146 -5.52 -4.41 -7.95
C TYR A 146 -4.91 -3.40 -6.96
N ALA A 147 -3.63 -3.59 -6.59
CA ALA A 147 -2.89 -2.63 -5.77
C ALA A 147 -2.79 -1.26 -6.47
N LEU A 148 -2.50 -1.27 -7.79
CA LEU A 148 -2.45 -0.06 -8.60
C LEU A 148 -3.79 0.68 -8.58
N GLN A 149 -4.90 0.00 -8.86
CA GLN A 149 -6.22 0.63 -8.94
C GLN A 149 -6.71 1.12 -7.57
N SER A 150 -6.48 0.34 -6.49
CA SER A 150 -6.78 0.77 -5.12
C SER A 150 -6.01 2.05 -4.76
N SER A 151 -4.70 2.08 -5.03
CA SER A 151 -3.86 3.26 -4.77
C SER A 151 -4.30 4.48 -5.60
N VAL A 152 -4.69 4.30 -6.86
CA VAL A 152 -5.24 5.37 -7.71
C VAL A 152 -6.57 5.89 -7.17
N SER A 153 -7.46 5.00 -6.69
CA SER A 153 -8.73 5.38 -6.06
C SER A 153 -8.49 6.24 -4.81
N GLN A 154 -7.58 5.82 -3.93
CA GLN A 154 -7.22 6.59 -2.75
C GLN A 154 -6.58 7.94 -3.11
N LEU A 155 -5.67 7.97 -4.11
CA LEU A 155 -5.04 9.20 -4.58
C LEU A 155 -6.06 10.20 -5.15
N LYS A 156 -7.17 9.74 -5.74
CA LYS A 156 -8.29 10.59 -6.18
C LYS A 156 -9.09 11.20 -5.03
N GLY A 157 -8.94 10.70 -3.80
CA GLY A 157 -9.57 11.24 -2.60
C GLY A 157 -10.83 10.50 -2.15
N ASN A 158 -11.13 9.31 -2.68
CA ASN A 158 -12.37 8.59 -2.32
C ASN A 158 -12.47 8.32 -0.81
N ILE A 159 -11.35 7.99 -0.12
CA ILE A 159 -11.32 7.84 1.35
C ILE A 159 -11.60 9.19 2.02
N LYS A 160 -10.91 10.25 1.58
CA LYS A 160 -11.10 11.61 2.10
C LYS A 160 -12.57 12.03 2.05
N ASP A 161 -13.21 11.86 0.89
CA ASP A 161 -14.59 12.27 0.68
C ASP A 161 -15.54 11.52 1.61
N LYS A 162 -15.31 10.19 1.79
CA LYS A 162 -16.12 9.37 2.69
C LYS A 162 -15.94 9.74 4.16
N ILE A 163 -14.70 9.97 4.58
CA ILE A 163 -14.40 10.43 5.94
C ILE A 163 -14.99 11.82 6.20
N SER A 164 -14.87 12.74 5.23
CA SER A 164 -15.45 14.09 5.35
C SER A 164 -16.96 14.05 5.48
N GLU A 165 -17.67 13.21 4.70
CA GLU A 165 -19.12 13.03 4.83
C GLU A 165 -19.54 12.59 6.25
N MET A 166 -18.82 11.61 6.83
CA MET A 166 -19.09 11.14 8.19
C MET A 166 -18.81 12.23 9.23
N ARG A 167 -17.70 12.94 9.10
CA ARG A 167 -17.32 14.03 10.02
C ARG A 167 -18.28 15.20 9.96
N GLU A 168 -18.76 15.59 8.78
CA GLU A 168 -19.78 16.64 8.63
C GLU A 168 -21.07 16.29 9.36
N LYS A 169 -21.54 15.04 9.26
CA LYS A 169 -22.72 14.56 10.01
C LYS A 169 -22.48 14.65 11.51
N ILE A 170 -21.33 14.15 12.01
CA ILE A 170 -21.00 14.20 13.44
C ILE A 170 -20.97 15.66 13.93
N LEU A 171 -20.22 16.52 13.22
CA LEU A 171 -20.07 17.92 13.60
C LEU A 171 -21.42 18.68 13.64
N TYR A 172 -22.30 18.41 12.66
CA TYR A 172 -23.64 18.99 12.63
C TYR A 172 -24.45 18.65 13.89
N HIS A 173 -24.45 17.38 14.29
CA HIS A 173 -25.20 16.91 15.46
C HIS A 173 -24.56 17.37 16.77
N THR A 174 -23.25 17.42 16.87
CA THR A 174 -22.53 17.97 18.03
C THR A 174 -22.86 19.46 18.20
N ALA A 175 -22.75 20.25 17.11
CA ALA A 175 -23.05 21.67 17.15
C ALA A 175 -24.54 21.95 17.52
N PHE A 176 -25.44 21.09 17.04
CA PHE A 176 -26.88 21.21 17.42
C PHE A 176 -27.08 20.97 18.92
N ILE A 177 -26.48 19.93 19.50
CA ILE A 177 -26.56 19.61 20.93
C ILE A 177 -25.99 20.77 21.76
N GLU A 178 -24.79 21.24 21.44
CA GLU A 178 -24.16 22.36 22.14
C GLU A 178 -24.98 23.63 22.08
N THR A 179 -25.54 23.95 20.90
CA THR A 179 -26.43 25.12 20.75
C THR A 179 -27.69 24.99 21.59
N ALA A 180 -28.28 23.80 21.68
CA ALA A 180 -29.48 23.55 22.45
C ALA A 180 -29.21 23.59 23.98
N LEU A 181 -28.00 23.16 24.39
CA LEU A 181 -27.59 23.28 25.80
C LEU A 181 -27.33 24.73 26.22
N ASP A 182 -26.83 25.55 25.28
CA ASP A 182 -26.59 26.98 25.51
C ASP A 182 -27.89 27.81 25.53
N ASP A 183 -28.91 27.41 24.77
CA ASP A 183 -30.21 28.15 24.65
C ASP A 183 -31.41 27.20 24.82
N PRO A 184 -31.60 26.59 26.01
CA PRO A 184 -32.63 25.59 26.25
C PRO A 184 -34.07 26.18 26.24
N GLU A 185 -34.19 27.51 26.29
CA GLU A 185 -35.51 28.16 26.24
C GLU A 185 -36.11 28.17 24.81
N HIS A 186 -35.23 28.13 23.78
CA HIS A 186 -35.66 28.22 22.38
C HIS A 186 -35.41 26.93 21.58
N ILE A 187 -34.51 26.06 22.02
CA ILE A 187 -34.15 24.82 21.32
C ILE A 187 -34.31 23.64 22.28
N SER A 188 -35.28 22.74 21.98
CA SER A 188 -35.49 21.53 22.77
C SER A 188 -34.69 20.35 22.20
N VAL A 189 -34.08 19.58 23.08
CA VAL A 189 -33.44 18.29 22.80
C VAL A 189 -34.34 17.09 23.13
N ASP A 190 -35.60 17.33 23.56
CA ASP A 190 -36.53 16.27 23.91
C ASP A 190 -36.71 15.28 22.75
N GLY A 191 -36.40 14.00 23.00
CA GLY A 191 -36.47 12.95 21.97
C GLY A 191 -35.40 13.00 20.90
N TYR A 192 -34.41 13.89 21.02
CA TYR A 192 -33.33 14.03 20.06
C TYR A 192 -32.46 12.79 20.00
N GLY A 193 -32.30 12.05 21.10
CA GLY A 193 -31.54 10.78 21.17
C GLY A 193 -31.99 9.77 20.11
N GLU A 194 -33.31 9.65 19.82
CA GLU A 194 -33.81 8.75 18.77
C GLU A 194 -33.39 9.20 17.36
N THR A 195 -33.33 10.52 17.13
CA THR A 195 -32.89 11.10 15.85
C THR A 195 -31.38 10.91 15.68
N LEU A 196 -30.62 11.21 16.71
CA LEU A 196 -29.18 11.03 16.74
C LEU A 196 -28.79 9.57 16.53
N LYS A 197 -29.48 8.64 17.22
CA LYS A 197 -29.24 7.19 17.08
C LYS A 197 -29.30 6.72 15.64
N LYS A 198 -30.30 7.15 14.86
CA LYS A 198 -30.42 6.75 13.44
C LYS A 198 -29.21 7.18 12.63
N VAL A 199 -28.73 8.41 12.85
CA VAL A 199 -27.55 8.94 12.14
C VAL A 199 -26.27 8.23 12.58
N VAL A 200 -26.12 7.97 13.88
CA VAL A 200 -24.99 7.21 14.42
C VAL A 200 -24.98 5.80 13.85
N ASP A 201 -26.12 5.11 13.80
CA ASP A 201 -26.25 3.77 13.23
C ASP A 201 -25.87 3.76 11.71
N GLU A 202 -26.29 4.78 10.94
CA GLU A 202 -25.91 4.94 9.53
C GLU A 202 -24.39 5.12 9.36
N ILE A 203 -23.77 5.95 10.21
CA ILE A 203 -22.31 6.18 10.17
C ILE A 203 -21.57 4.89 10.56
N MET A 204 -22.02 4.21 11.62
CA MET A 204 -21.43 2.96 12.07
C MET A 204 -21.52 1.85 11.00
N GLU A 205 -22.65 1.75 10.28
CA GLU A 205 -22.78 0.80 9.17
C GLU A 205 -21.79 1.11 8.04
N ALA A 206 -21.62 2.40 7.69
CA ALA A 206 -20.64 2.81 6.69
C ALA A 206 -19.19 2.52 7.14
N MET A 207 -18.86 2.78 8.41
CA MET A 207 -17.54 2.43 8.99
C MET A 207 -17.30 0.93 9.00
N LYS A 208 -18.33 0.15 9.35
CA LYS A 208 -18.22 -1.31 9.36
C LYS A 208 -17.86 -1.86 7.98
N ARG A 209 -18.48 -1.37 6.91
CA ARG A 209 -18.12 -1.76 5.53
C ARG A 209 -16.65 -1.45 5.23
N LEU A 210 -16.14 -0.29 5.66
CA LEU A 210 -14.73 0.06 5.51
C LEU A 210 -13.82 -0.85 6.34
N LEU A 211 -14.20 -1.19 7.57
CA LEU A 211 -13.44 -2.11 8.43
C LEU A 211 -13.43 -3.54 7.86
N ASP A 212 -14.55 -4.01 7.33
CA ASP A 212 -14.67 -5.32 6.70
C ASP A 212 -13.77 -5.43 5.45
N SER A 213 -13.54 -4.30 4.74
CA SER A 213 -12.64 -4.23 3.60
C SER A 213 -11.14 -4.25 3.94
N CYS A 214 -10.76 -4.11 5.22
CA CYS A 214 -9.35 -3.96 5.61
C CYS A 214 -8.50 -5.20 5.34
N ASP A 215 -9.04 -6.39 5.55
CA ASP A 215 -8.28 -7.63 5.36
C ASP A 215 -8.06 -7.88 3.86
N ASP A 216 -9.05 -7.61 3.01
CA ASP A 216 -8.93 -7.66 1.56
C ASP A 216 -7.96 -6.57 1.05
N GLY A 217 -8.05 -5.35 1.59
CA GLY A 217 -7.12 -4.25 1.30
C GLY A 217 -5.66 -4.59 1.62
N ARG A 218 -5.40 -5.28 2.73
CA ARG A 218 -4.06 -5.76 3.08
C ARG A 218 -3.57 -6.79 2.05
N ILE A 219 -4.41 -7.75 1.70
CA ILE A 219 -4.07 -8.79 0.71
C ILE A 219 -3.82 -8.18 -0.67
N ILE A 220 -4.60 -7.19 -1.06
CA ILE A 220 -4.42 -6.44 -2.31
C ILE A 220 -3.06 -5.73 -2.34
N LYS A 221 -2.70 -5.05 -1.25
CA LYS A 221 -1.47 -4.25 -1.14
C LYS A 221 -0.22 -5.09 -0.96
N GLU A 222 -0.22 -5.97 0.05
CA GLU A 222 0.95 -6.74 0.46
C GLU A 222 1.09 -8.06 -0.30
N GLY A 223 0.01 -8.56 -0.89
CA GLY A 223 -0.07 -9.89 -1.44
C GLY A 223 -0.42 -10.96 -0.39
N VAL A 224 -0.69 -12.17 -0.87
CA VAL A 224 -1.06 -13.34 -0.06
C VAL A 224 0.22 -14.03 0.41
N ARG A 225 0.51 -14.01 1.70
CA ARG A 225 1.62 -14.77 2.29
C ARG A 225 1.30 -16.26 2.16
N THR A 226 2.06 -16.94 1.32
CA THR A 226 1.79 -18.31 0.90
C THR A 226 2.92 -19.24 1.32
N VAL A 227 2.58 -20.37 1.92
CA VAL A 227 3.52 -21.45 2.20
C VAL A 227 3.18 -22.69 1.35
N ILE A 228 4.21 -23.34 0.79
CA ILE A 228 4.06 -24.59 0.05
C ILE A 228 4.50 -25.74 0.96
N LEU A 229 3.54 -26.53 1.43
CA LEU A 229 3.78 -27.72 2.24
C LEU A 229 3.69 -29.01 1.41
N GLY A 230 4.28 -30.07 1.89
CA GLY A 230 4.23 -31.39 1.28
C GLY A 230 5.47 -32.21 1.56
N LYS A 231 5.36 -33.52 1.39
CA LYS A 231 6.46 -34.47 1.62
C LYS A 231 7.64 -34.24 0.67
N PRO A 232 8.85 -34.76 1.00
CA PRO A 232 9.95 -34.81 0.04
C PRO A 232 9.52 -35.46 -1.27
N ASN A 233 9.97 -34.90 -2.40
CA ASN A 233 9.64 -35.39 -3.75
C ASN A 233 8.16 -35.35 -4.16
N ALA A 234 7.27 -34.67 -3.42
CA ALA A 234 5.89 -34.41 -3.84
C ALA A 234 5.81 -33.46 -5.05
N GLY A 235 6.90 -32.75 -5.37
CA GLY A 235 6.97 -31.86 -6.52
C GLY A 235 6.82 -30.37 -6.19
N LYS A 236 7.08 -29.96 -4.93
CA LYS A 236 7.05 -28.56 -4.48
C LYS A 236 7.92 -27.65 -5.32
N SER A 237 9.22 -28.04 -5.51
CA SER A 237 10.16 -27.25 -6.32
C SER A 237 9.75 -27.18 -7.80
N SER A 238 9.16 -28.25 -8.32
CA SER A 238 8.65 -28.28 -9.70
C SER A 238 7.45 -27.35 -9.84
N LEU A 239 6.53 -27.37 -8.87
CA LEU A 239 5.40 -26.43 -8.83
C LEU A 239 5.89 -24.98 -8.75
N LEU A 240 6.79 -24.69 -7.83
CA LEU A 240 7.36 -23.35 -7.69
C LEU A 240 8.00 -22.86 -9.01
N ASN A 241 8.78 -23.71 -9.69
CA ASN A 241 9.39 -23.38 -10.99
C ASN A 241 8.35 -23.13 -12.09
N VAL A 242 7.22 -23.85 -12.09
CA VAL A 242 6.12 -23.61 -13.02
C VAL A 242 5.43 -22.27 -12.73
N LEU A 243 5.23 -21.95 -11.46
CA LEU A 243 4.64 -20.69 -11.04
C LEU A 243 5.56 -19.50 -11.30
N LEU A 244 6.89 -19.70 -11.25
CA LEU A 244 7.95 -18.70 -11.56
C LEU A 244 8.21 -18.53 -13.06
N GLY A 245 7.59 -19.33 -13.96
CA GLY A 245 7.83 -19.31 -15.40
C GLY A 245 7.91 -17.90 -16.00
N GLU A 246 8.69 -17.71 -17.11
CA GLU A 246 9.24 -16.44 -17.64
C GLU A 246 8.24 -15.26 -17.78
N ASP A 247 6.94 -15.52 -17.87
CA ASP A 247 5.92 -14.48 -18.03
C ASP A 247 5.16 -14.13 -16.72
N ARG A 248 5.46 -14.81 -15.59
CA ARG A 248 4.68 -14.72 -14.34
C ARG A 248 5.44 -14.16 -13.14
N ALA A 249 6.78 -14.11 -13.21
CA ALA A 249 7.61 -13.56 -12.13
C ALA A 249 7.95 -12.10 -12.40
N ILE A 250 7.46 -11.20 -11.58
CA ILE A 250 7.98 -9.83 -11.52
C ILE A 250 9.12 -9.85 -10.50
N VAL A 251 10.33 -10.16 -10.95
CA VAL A 251 11.52 -9.98 -10.12
C VAL A 251 11.82 -8.49 -10.03
N THR A 252 11.39 -7.86 -8.96
CA THR A 252 11.81 -6.49 -8.65
C THR A 252 13.06 -6.57 -7.79
N ASP A 253 14.22 -6.25 -8.37
CA ASP A 253 15.41 -5.87 -7.62
C ASP A 253 15.14 -4.53 -6.90
N ILE A 254 14.43 -4.56 -5.79
CA ILE A 254 14.37 -3.41 -4.89
C ILE A 254 15.65 -3.40 -4.10
N ALA A 255 16.61 -2.58 -4.52
CA ALA A 255 17.85 -2.32 -3.80
C ALA A 255 17.52 -1.69 -2.44
N GLY A 256 17.54 -2.49 -1.37
CA GLY A 256 17.32 -1.99 0.00
C GLY A 256 16.85 -3.02 1.01
N THR A 257 16.31 -4.17 0.60
CA THR A 257 15.84 -5.23 1.53
C THR A 257 16.80 -6.41 1.58
N THR A 258 18.07 -6.15 1.87
CA THR A 258 19.04 -7.20 2.18
C THR A 258 19.03 -7.46 3.68
N ARG A 259 18.49 -8.59 4.04
CA ARG A 259 18.69 -9.46 5.21
C ARG A 259 17.36 -9.83 5.83
N ASP A 260 16.91 -10.96 5.48
CA ASP A 260 16.20 -12.02 6.19
C ASP A 260 15.06 -12.55 5.33
N VAL A 261 15.15 -13.87 5.01
CA VAL A 261 14.20 -14.70 4.27
C VAL A 261 14.14 -14.39 2.75
N LEU A 262 14.52 -15.38 1.96
CA LEU A 262 14.33 -15.39 0.49
C LEU A 262 12.81 -15.56 0.22
N GLU A 263 12.09 -14.44 0.14
CA GLU A 263 10.71 -14.42 -0.31
C GLU A 263 10.68 -14.28 -1.84
N GLU A 264 9.90 -15.11 -2.52
CA GLU A 264 9.66 -14.99 -3.95
C GLU A 264 8.27 -14.47 -4.21
N HIS A 265 8.17 -13.44 -5.06
CA HIS A 265 6.92 -12.82 -5.42
C HIS A 265 6.42 -13.37 -6.75
N LEU A 266 5.20 -13.89 -6.75
CA LEU A 266 4.52 -14.43 -7.92
C LEU A 266 3.26 -13.61 -8.20
N ASN A 267 2.95 -13.40 -9.48
CA ASN A 267 1.67 -12.80 -9.87
C ASN A 267 0.84 -13.83 -10.65
N LEU A 268 -0.27 -14.26 -10.09
CA LEU A 268 -1.22 -15.18 -10.71
C LEU A 268 -2.53 -14.43 -11.00
N LYS A 269 -2.81 -14.13 -12.27
CA LYS A 269 -4.01 -13.39 -12.72
C LYS A 269 -4.29 -12.11 -11.90
N GLY A 270 -3.25 -11.37 -11.53
CA GLY A 270 -3.37 -10.14 -10.76
C GLY A 270 -3.31 -10.32 -9.24
N ILE A 271 -3.22 -11.56 -8.74
CA ILE A 271 -3.02 -11.86 -7.31
C ILE A 271 -1.53 -12.03 -7.05
N SER A 272 -0.97 -11.22 -6.15
CA SER A 272 0.40 -11.38 -5.70
C SER A 272 0.49 -12.43 -4.61
N LEU A 273 1.27 -13.50 -4.83
CA LEU A 273 1.61 -14.49 -3.83
C LEU A 273 3.03 -14.26 -3.35
N ASN A 274 3.23 -14.12 -2.05
CA ASN A 274 4.54 -14.03 -1.41
C ASN A 274 4.89 -15.38 -0.84
N ILE A 275 5.74 -16.13 -1.54
CA ILE A 275 6.12 -17.49 -1.15
C ILE A 275 7.15 -17.42 -0.04
N MET A 276 6.79 -17.93 1.13
CA MET A 276 7.66 -17.99 2.30
C MET A 276 8.55 -19.24 2.27
N ASP A 277 9.81 -19.11 2.74
CA ASP A 277 10.78 -20.21 2.86
C ASP A 277 11.11 -20.96 1.56
N THR A 278 11.48 -20.21 0.53
CA THR A 278 11.92 -20.81 -0.75
C THR A 278 13.21 -21.61 -0.63
N ALA A 279 14.06 -21.34 0.39
CA ALA A 279 15.30 -22.09 0.64
C ALA A 279 15.01 -23.55 1.01
N GLY A 280 14.01 -23.82 1.87
CA GLY A 280 13.59 -25.19 2.21
C GLY A 280 12.94 -25.96 1.05
N ILE A 281 12.49 -25.24 0.00
CA ILE A 281 11.90 -25.85 -1.21
C ILE A 281 12.97 -26.19 -2.26
N ARG A 282 14.08 -25.43 -2.32
CA ARG A 282 15.16 -25.59 -3.31
C ARG A 282 16.24 -26.61 -2.89
N ASP A 283 16.55 -26.71 -1.59
CA ASP A 283 17.56 -27.63 -1.07
C ASP A 283 16.98 -29.03 -0.81
N THR A 284 17.10 -29.91 -1.80
CA THR A 284 16.64 -31.31 -1.77
C THR A 284 17.80 -32.27 -1.49
N GLU A 285 18.55 -32.13 -0.41
CA GLU A 285 19.40 -33.22 0.09
C GLU A 285 19.42 -33.30 1.64
N ASP A 286 18.75 -34.32 2.16
CA ASP A 286 19.08 -35.13 3.34
C ASP A 286 19.44 -34.50 4.70
N VAL A 287 18.79 -33.45 5.21
CA VAL A 287 19.05 -33.12 6.66
C VAL A 287 17.80 -32.75 7.47
N VAL A 288 16.56 -32.98 7.07
CA VAL A 288 15.45 -32.36 7.86
C VAL A 288 14.19 -33.24 8.03
N GLU A 289 14.30 -34.41 8.63
CA GLU A 289 13.08 -35.14 9.08
C GLU A 289 12.51 -34.66 10.44
N LYS A 290 13.27 -33.98 11.28
CA LYS A 290 12.77 -33.50 12.59
C LYS A 290 12.71 -31.99 12.78
N ILE A 291 13.50 -31.22 12.04
CA ILE A 291 13.44 -29.74 12.09
C ILE A 291 12.26 -29.21 11.23
N GLY A 292 11.74 -30.02 10.29
CA GLY A 292 10.73 -29.66 9.31
C GLY A 292 9.33 -29.41 9.90
N VAL A 293 8.87 -30.20 10.85
CA VAL A 293 7.49 -30.13 11.35
C VAL A 293 7.27 -28.86 12.19
N ASP A 294 8.21 -28.49 13.05
CA ASP A 294 8.08 -27.29 13.88
C ASP A 294 8.15 -26.00 13.03
N ARG A 295 9.04 -25.97 12.01
CA ARG A 295 9.09 -24.86 11.04
C ARG A 295 7.84 -24.80 10.18
N ALA A 296 7.37 -25.95 9.66
CA ALA A 296 6.14 -26.01 8.86
C ALA A 296 4.96 -25.46 9.65
N LYS A 297 4.89 -25.75 10.95
CA LYS A 297 3.86 -25.20 11.86
C LYS A 297 4.00 -23.68 12.02
N GLU A 298 5.21 -23.19 12.25
CA GLU A 298 5.47 -21.75 12.39
C GLU A 298 5.09 -20.98 11.12
N TYR A 299 5.46 -21.49 9.93
CA TYR A 299 5.10 -20.87 8.65
C TYR A 299 3.60 -20.99 8.35
N ALA A 300 2.98 -22.14 8.65
CA ALA A 300 1.56 -22.32 8.50
C ALA A 300 0.72 -21.41 9.42
N ASP A 301 1.27 -21.02 10.58
CA ASP A 301 0.62 -20.07 11.50
C ASP A 301 0.71 -18.61 11.01
N LYS A 302 1.75 -18.29 10.23
CA LYS A 302 1.97 -16.95 9.66
C LYS A 302 1.40 -16.76 8.26
N ALA A 303 1.08 -17.85 7.56
CA ALA A 303 0.59 -17.83 6.20
C ALA A 303 -0.88 -17.42 6.12
N ASP A 304 -1.20 -16.67 5.07
CA ASP A 304 -2.58 -16.37 4.66
C ASP A 304 -3.16 -17.49 3.81
N LEU A 305 -2.28 -18.29 3.15
CA LEU A 305 -2.62 -19.41 2.29
C LEU A 305 -1.61 -20.55 2.44
N ILE A 306 -2.11 -21.77 2.47
CA ILE A 306 -1.31 -22.98 2.43
C ILE A 306 -1.59 -23.74 1.12
N LEU A 307 -0.56 -23.97 0.32
CA LEU A 307 -0.62 -24.89 -0.82
C LEU A 307 -0.04 -26.22 -0.38
N TYR A 308 -0.90 -27.20 -0.12
CA TYR A 308 -0.48 -28.53 0.28
C TYR A 308 -0.33 -29.44 -0.95
N VAL A 309 0.91 -29.82 -1.27
CA VAL A 309 1.25 -30.64 -2.45
C VAL A 309 1.38 -32.10 -2.06
N ILE A 310 0.55 -32.94 -2.64
CA ILE A 310 0.51 -34.41 -2.47
C ILE A 310 0.99 -35.07 -3.77
N ASP A 311 1.83 -36.10 -3.66
CA ASP A 311 2.17 -36.99 -4.78
C ASP A 311 1.02 -37.98 -5.01
N ALA A 312 0.12 -37.70 -5.98
CA ALA A 312 -1.05 -38.49 -6.23
C ALA A 312 -0.74 -39.89 -6.77
N SER A 313 0.50 -40.18 -7.20
CA SER A 313 0.90 -41.52 -7.66
C SER A 313 1.19 -42.48 -6.51
N ARG A 314 1.02 -42.08 -5.25
CA ARG A 314 1.25 -42.90 -4.06
C ARG A 314 0.08 -42.78 -3.09
N PRO A 315 -0.22 -43.82 -2.27
CA PRO A 315 -1.23 -43.71 -1.24
C PRO A 315 -0.83 -42.72 -0.17
N LEU A 316 -1.84 -42.17 0.52
CA LEU A 316 -1.62 -41.32 1.71
C LEU A 316 -1.02 -42.15 2.85
N ASP A 317 -0.21 -41.53 3.69
CA ASP A 317 0.40 -42.14 4.86
C ASP A 317 0.23 -41.27 6.14
N GLU A 318 0.82 -41.70 7.25
CA GLU A 318 0.72 -41.00 8.54
C GLU A 318 1.24 -39.55 8.47
N ASN A 319 2.28 -39.27 7.65
CA ASN A 319 2.81 -37.90 7.51
C ASN A 319 1.80 -36.99 6.79
N ASP A 320 1.04 -37.54 5.80
CA ASP A 320 -0.03 -36.77 5.15
C ASP A 320 -1.14 -36.44 6.15
N ALA A 321 -1.50 -37.40 7.01
CA ALA A 321 -2.50 -37.18 8.05
C ALA A 321 -2.06 -36.09 9.06
N GLU A 322 -0.77 -36.05 9.43
CA GLU A 322 -0.23 -34.99 10.30
C GLU A 322 -0.31 -33.61 9.64
N ILE A 323 0.04 -33.49 8.34
CA ILE A 323 -0.06 -32.22 7.60
C ILE A 323 -1.52 -31.80 7.43
N LEU A 324 -2.43 -32.72 7.08
CA LEU A 324 -3.86 -32.45 7.00
C LEU A 324 -4.43 -31.94 8.34
N HIS A 325 -3.97 -32.52 9.46
CA HIS A 325 -4.34 -32.03 10.80
C HIS A 325 -3.78 -30.62 11.08
N LEU A 326 -2.57 -30.32 10.61
CA LEU A 326 -1.92 -29.00 10.79
C LEU A 326 -2.65 -27.88 10.06
N ILE A 327 -3.17 -28.17 8.86
CA ILE A 327 -3.84 -27.16 8.03
C ILE A 327 -5.31 -26.96 8.38
N LYS A 328 -5.89 -27.81 9.23
CA LYS A 328 -7.29 -27.75 9.63
C LYS A 328 -7.65 -26.38 10.23
N GLY A 329 -8.73 -25.78 9.75
CA GLY A 329 -9.20 -24.45 10.16
C GLY A 329 -8.37 -23.29 9.61
N LYS A 330 -7.46 -23.54 8.66
CA LYS A 330 -6.68 -22.51 7.93
C LYS A 330 -7.16 -22.42 6.49
N ARG A 331 -6.84 -21.34 5.80
CA ARG A 331 -7.09 -21.26 4.35
C ARG A 331 -6.04 -22.12 3.63
N ALA A 332 -6.47 -23.22 3.02
CA ALA A 332 -5.58 -24.14 2.32
C ALA A 332 -6.19 -24.65 1.02
N ILE A 333 -5.33 -24.99 0.06
CA ILE A 333 -5.68 -25.70 -1.19
C ILE A 333 -4.82 -26.96 -1.24
N ILE A 334 -5.47 -28.09 -1.49
CA ILE A 334 -4.79 -29.38 -1.68
C ILE A 334 -4.51 -29.58 -3.16
N LEU A 335 -3.25 -29.79 -3.51
CA LEU A 335 -2.77 -29.97 -4.87
C LEU A 335 -2.35 -31.43 -5.05
N LEU A 336 -3.16 -32.23 -5.78
CA LEU A 336 -2.83 -33.60 -6.17
C LEU A 336 -1.89 -33.55 -7.37
N ASN A 337 -0.58 -33.52 -7.10
CA ASN A 337 0.44 -33.41 -8.14
C ASN A 337 0.80 -34.76 -8.74
N LYS A 338 1.41 -34.72 -9.95
CA LYS A 338 1.76 -35.85 -10.78
C LYS A 338 0.53 -36.58 -11.36
N SER A 339 -0.52 -35.84 -11.69
CA SER A 339 -1.71 -36.34 -12.36
C SER A 339 -1.43 -36.94 -13.75
N ASP A 340 -0.22 -36.78 -14.28
CA ASP A 340 0.29 -37.44 -15.48
C ASP A 340 0.71 -38.90 -15.28
N LEU A 341 0.69 -39.38 -14.02
CA LEU A 341 0.98 -40.78 -13.65
C LEU A 341 -0.30 -41.50 -13.23
N ASP A 342 -0.22 -42.81 -12.99
CA ASP A 342 -1.33 -43.58 -12.43
C ASP A 342 -1.67 -43.08 -11.01
N MET A 343 -2.79 -42.38 -10.85
CA MET A 343 -3.20 -41.80 -9.59
C MET A 343 -3.72 -42.87 -8.63
N GLN A 344 -3.25 -42.81 -7.37
CA GLN A 344 -3.73 -43.64 -6.25
C GLN A 344 -4.53 -42.78 -5.23
N VAL A 345 -4.45 -41.47 -5.35
CA VAL A 345 -5.24 -40.51 -4.56
C VAL A 345 -6.08 -39.69 -5.51
N THR A 346 -7.40 -39.64 -5.29
CA THR A 346 -8.36 -38.87 -6.08
C THR A 346 -9.10 -37.85 -5.24
N LYS A 347 -9.80 -36.90 -5.89
CA LYS A 347 -10.56 -35.84 -5.20
C LYS A 347 -11.68 -36.38 -4.28
N GLU A 348 -12.21 -37.57 -4.57
CA GLU A 348 -13.34 -38.18 -3.84
C GLU A 348 -12.88 -39.06 -2.66
N GLN A 349 -11.61 -39.03 -2.27
CA GLN A 349 -11.09 -39.89 -1.24
C GLN A 349 -11.51 -39.41 0.15
N GLU A 350 -12.07 -40.29 1.00
CA GLU A 350 -12.61 -39.96 2.33
C GLU A 350 -11.57 -39.40 3.30
N GLU A 351 -10.28 -39.66 3.07
CA GLU A 351 -9.19 -39.13 3.90
C GLU A 351 -8.91 -37.65 3.63
N LEU A 352 -9.39 -37.06 2.52
CA LEU A 352 -9.24 -35.65 2.22
C LEU A 352 -10.41 -34.84 2.83
N PRO A 353 -10.14 -33.81 3.65
CA PRO A 353 -11.19 -33.00 4.24
C PRO A 353 -12.01 -32.24 3.19
N GLU A 354 -13.34 -32.32 3.26
CA GLU A 354 -14.27 -31.62 2.34
C GLU A 354 -14.18 -30.08 2.44
N GLU A 355 -13.60 -29.57 3.52
CA GLU A 355 -13.46 -28.13 3.77
C GLU A 355 -12.44 -27.45 2.83
N PHE A 356 -11.57 -28.21 2.15
CA PHE A 356 -10.52 -27.66 1.29
C PHE A 356 -10.79 -27.93 -0.19
N PRO A 357 -10.56 -26.92 -1.07
CA PRO A 357 -10.49 -27.16 -2.50
C PRO A 357 -9.40 -28.17 -2.83
N VAL A 358 -9.70 -29.16 -3.66
CA VAL A 358 -8.76 -30.18 -4.13
C VAL A 358 -8.58 -30.03 -5.63
N ILE A 359 -7.36 -29.77 -6.08
CA ILE A 359 -7.03 -29.53 -7.49
C ILE A 359 -6.02 -30.57 -7.98
N GLU A 360 -6.31 -31.19 -9.11
CA GLU A 360 -5.37 -32.10 -9.78
C GLU A 360 -4.42 -31.32 -10.67
N ILE A 361 -3.12 -31.48 -10.41
CA ILE A 361 -2.08 -30.78 -11.18
C ILE A 361 -1.01 -31.73 -11.70
N SER A 362 -0.41 -31.36 -12.83
CA SER A 362 0.88 -31.89 -13.24
C SER A 362 1.86 -30.75 -13.42
N ALA A 363 2.73 -30.55 -12.42
CA ALA A 363 3.78 -29.56 -12.51
C ALA A 363 4.72 -29.81 -13.70
N LYS A 364 4.91 -31.08 -14.11
CA LYS A 364 5.72 -31.47 -15.26
C LYS A 364 5.11 -31.02 -16.59
N ASN A 365 3.79 -31.14 -16.74
CA ASN A 365 3.06 -30.85 -17.97
C ASN A 365 2.36 -29.48 -17.94
N VAL A 366 2.51 -28.71 -16.86
CA VAL A 366 1.86 -27.39 -16.64
C VAL A 366 0.33 -27.49 -16.72
N GLN A 367 -0.25 -28.57 -16.16
CA GLN A 367 -1.70 -28.80 -16.13
C GLN A 367 -2.29 -28.45 -14.76
N GLY A 368 -3.55 -27.99 -14.70
CA GLY A 368 -4.27 -27.63 -13.48
C GLY A 368 -3.90 -26.28 -12.88
N ILE A 369 -2.97 -25.52 -13.47
CA ILE A 369 -2.56 -24.21 -12.96
C ILE A 369 -3.67 -23.16 -13.14
N GLU A 370 -4.44 -23.24 -14.21
CA GLU A 370 -5.56 -22.34 -14.47
C GLU A 370 -6.69 -22.52 -13.45
N GLU A 371 -6.98 -23.78 -13.04
CA GLU A 371 -7.93 -24.11 -11.97
C GLU A 371 -7.43 -23.56 -10.61
N LEU A 372 -6.12 -23.63 -10.34
CA LEU A 372 -5.52 -23.04 -9.15
C LEU A 372 -5.70 -21.51 -9.13
N GLU A 373 -5.44 -20.84 -10.25
CA GLU A 373 -5.60 -19.38 -10.39
C GLU A 373 -7.07 -18.96 -10.16
N ASP A 374 -8.03 -19.69 -10.71
CA ASP A 374 -9.44 -19.39 -10.54
C ASP A 374 -9.91 -19.67 -9.10
N THR A 375 -9.45 -20.76 -8.48
CA THR A 375 -9.74 -21.08 -7.07
C THR A 375 -9.18 -20.00 -6.12
N LEU A 376 -7.97 -19.49 -6.38
CA LEU A 376 -7.39 -18.40 -5.63
C LEU A 376 -8.24 -17.13 -5.73
N LYS A 377 -8.71 -16.82 -6.93
CA LYS A 377 -9.59 -15.68 -7.16
C LYS A 377 -10.91 -15.79 -6.41
N GLU A 378 -11.53 -16.96 -6.41
CA GLU A 378 -12.75 -17.20 -5.63
C GLU A 378 -12.52 -17.12 -4.13
N MET A 379 -11.40 -17.67 -3.64
CA MET A 379 -11.09 -17.74 -2.21
C MET A 379 -10.81 -16.38 -1.59
N PHE A 380 -10.10 -15.49 -2.30
CA PHE A 380 -9.65 -14.21 -1.76
C PHE A 380 -10.48 -13.02 -2.23
N PHE A 381 -11.26 -13.15 -3.32
CA PHE A 381 -11.95 -12.02 -3.93
C PHE A 381 -13.42 -12.34 -4.28
N GLN A 382 -14.03 -13.39 -3.69
CA GLN A 382 -15.43 -13.80 -3.89
C GLN A 382 -15.85 -13.91 -5.37
N GLY A 383 -14.90 -14.25 -6.26
CA GLY A 383 -15.14 -14.44 -7.69
C GLY A 383 -15.35 -13.18 -8.53
N GLU A 384 -15.80 -12.10 -7.94
CA GLU A 384 -16.02 -10.82 -8.61
C GLU A 384 -15.25 -9.70 -7.92
N LEU A 385 -13.99 -9.48 -8.33
CA LEU A 385 -13.41 -8.16 -8.23
C LEU A 385 -14.03 -7.30 -9.33
N THR A 386 -15.27 -6.93 -9.15
CA THR A 386 -15.83 -5.80 -9.85
C THR A 386 -15.27 -4.56 -9.15
N PHE A 387 -14.46 -3.77 -9.87
CA PHE A 387 -14.05 -2.44 -9.44
C PHE A 387 -15.26 -1.49 -9.44
N ASN A 388 -16.27 -1.83 -8.65
CA ASN A 388 -17.43 -0.99 -8.40
C ASN A 388 -17.04 -0.04 -7.28
N ASP A 389 -16.35 1.07 -7.57
CA ASP A 389 -16.10 2.20 -6.64
C ASP A 389 -15.92 1.85 -5.14
N GLU A 390 -15.60 0.58 -4.84
CA GLU A 390 -15.38 0.12 -3.47
C GLU A 390 -14.07 0.69 -2.92
N ILE A 391 -14.18 1.27 -1.73
CA ILE A 391 -13.06 1.87 -1.03
C ILE A 391 -12.47 0.81 -0.11
N TYR A 392 -11.21 0.44 -0.37
CA TYR A 392 -10.46 -0.48 0.49
C TYR A 392 -9.53 0.29 1.42
N ILE A 393 -9.57 -0.07 2.70
CA ILE A 393 -8.59 0.41 3.68
C ILE A 393 -7.37 -0.51 3.62
N THR A 394 -6.25 0.03 3.19
CA THR A 394 -5.00 -0.73 2.99
C THR A 394 -3.95 -0.48 4.07
N ASN A 395 -4.22 0.44 5.00
CA ASN A 395 -3.26 0.92 5.99
C ASN A 395 -3.74 0.64 7.41
N VAL A 396 -2.84 0.05 8.24
CA VAL A 396 -3.11 -0.28 9.65
C VAL A 396 -3.48 0.97 10.47
N ARG A 397 -2.82 2.10 10.23
CA ARG A 397 -3.12 3.40 10.87
C ARG A 397 -4.56 3.82 10.63
N GLN A 398 -5.02 3.76 9.36
CA GLN A 398 -6.39 4.10 8.98
C GLN A 398 -7.40 3.13 9.61
N LYS A 399 -7.08 1.82 9.65
CA LYS A 399 -7.89 0.79 10.32
C LYS A 399 -8.05 1.11 11.80
N THR A 400 -6.96 1.42 12.51
CA THR A 400 -6.98 1.75 13.93
C THR A 400 -7.83 3.00 14.19
N ALA A 401 -7.64 4.06 13.41
CA ALA A 401 -8.44 5.28 13.56
C ALA A 401 -9.94 5.06 13.32
N LEU A 402 -10.30 4.19 12.35
CA LEU A 402 -11.69 3.78 12.15
C LEU A 402 -12.24 2.97 13.32
N GLN A 403 -11.44 2.06 13.91
CA GLN A 403 -11.84 1.29 15.09
C GLN A 403 -12.07 2.19 16.30
N ASP A 404 -11.19 3.16 16.52
CA ASP A 404 -11.32 4.13 17.61
C ASP A 404 -12.60 4.99 17.44
N ALA A 405 -12.86 5.47 16.21
CA ALA A 405 -14.07 6.21 15.89
C ALA A 405 -15.33 5.36 16.05
N TYR A 406 -15.30 4.10 15.63
CA TYR A 406 -16.41 3.16 15.79
C TYR A 406 -16.73 2.92 17.26
N ALA A 407 -15.71 2.66 18.09
CA ALA A 407 -15.86 2.47 19.53
C ALA A 407 -16.41 3.74 20.23
N ALA A 408 -16.04 4.93 19.77
CA ALA A 408 -16.60 6.17 20.28
C ALA A 408 -18.11 6.28 19.97
N LEU A 409 -18.55 5.93 18.75
CA LEU A 409 -19.95 5.92 18.38
C LEU A 409 -20.76 4.82 19.08
N GLU A 410 -20.14 3.68 19.43
CA GLU A 410 -20.78 2.69 20.32
C GLU A 410 -21.10 3.29 21.69
N ARG A 411 -20.18 4.07 22.27
CA ARG A 411 -20.43 4.78 23.53
C ARG A 411 -21.55 5.80 23.42
N VAL A 412 -21.70 6.50 22.26
CA VAL A 412 -22.84 7.37 22.01
C VAL A 412 -24.15 6.58 22.06
N ASN A 413 -24.22 5.43 21.39
CA ASN A 413 -25.40 4.58 21.39
C ASN A 413 -25.74 4.04 22.79
N ASP A 414 -24.72 3.67 23.57
CA ASP A 414 -24.89 3.21 24.97
C ASP A 414 -25.43 4.34 25.86
N SER A 415 -24.93 5.56 25.70
CA SER A 415 -25.38 6.75 26.42
C SER A 415 -26.84 7.10 26.07
N ILE A 416 -27.22 6.99 24.79
CA ILE A 416 -28.63 7.18 24.36
C ILE A 416 -29.52 6.09 24.97
N ALA A 417 -29.10 4.82 24.94
CA ALA A 417 -29.88 3.70 25.49
C ALA A 417 -30.01 3.76 27.02
N ALA A 418 -29.05 4.39 27.70
CA ALA A 418 -29.10 4.64 29.14
C ALA A 418 -29.86 5.94 29.52
N GLU A 419 -30.45 6.65 28.54
CA GLU A 419 -31.14 7.93 28.75
C GLU A 419 -30.24 8.94 29.49
N MET A 420 -28.94 8.99 29.17
CA MET A 420 -28.00 9.93 29.78
C MET A 420 -28.26 11.36 29.27
N PRO A 421 -27.86 12.40 30.01
CA PRO A 421 -27.90 13.77 29.53
C PRO A 421 -27.12 13.98 28.22
N GLU A 422 -27.59 14.88 27.38
CA GLU A 422 -27.11 15.07 26.01
C GLU A 422 -25.66 15.58 25.91
N ASP A 423 -25.14 16.22 26.96
CA ASP A 423 -23.74 16.63 27.06
C ASP A 423 -22.77 15.42 27.00
N PHE A 424 -23.21 14.25 27.43
CA PHE A 424 -22.41 13.02 27.29
C PHE A 424 -22.29 12.58 25.82
N TYR A 425 -23.31 12.80 25.00
CA TYR A 425 -23.27 12.45 23.57
C TYR A 425 -22.24 13.29 22.82
N SER A 426 -22.13 14.60 23.14
CA SER A 426 -21.21 15.51 22.44
C SER A 426 -19.75 15.15 22.67
N ILE A 427 -19.39 14.65 23.85
CA ILE A 427 -18.03 14.21 24.17
C ILE A 427 -17.61 13.03 23.26
N ASP A 428 -18.41 11.96 23.24
CA ASP A 428 -18.12 10.78 22.45
C ASP A 428 -18.24 11.02 20.94
N LEU A 429 -19.14 11.93 20.50
CA LEU A 429 -19.20 12.39 19.11
C LEU A 429 -17.91 13.10 18.71
N MET A 430 -17.35 13.96 19.57
CA MET A 430 -16.10 14.65 19.29
C MET A 430 -14.90 13.68 19.28
N ASP A 431 -14.87 12.68 20.16
CA ASP A 431 -13.88 11.61 20.10
C ASP A 431 -13.89 10.90 18.72
N ALA A 432 -15.08 10.56 18.23
CA ALA A 432 -15.25 9.96 16.91
C ALA A 432 -14.82 10.90 15.78
N TYR A 433 -15.17 12.20 15.89
CA TYR A 433 -14.75 13.22 14.93
C TYR A 433 -13.23 13.37 14.84
N GLU A 434 -12.53 13.40 15.98
CA GLU A 434 -11.08 13.50 16.05
C GLU A 434 -10.41 12.24 15.51
N ALA A 435 -10.90 11.05 15.89
CA ALA A 435 -10.38 9.78 15.40
C ALA A 435 -10.49 9.67 13.87
N LEU A 436 -11.61 10.07 13.28
CA LEU A 436 -11.76 10.17 11.83
C LEU A 436 -10.81 11.19 11.20
N GLY A 437 -10.58 12.32 11.87
CA GLY A 437 -9.62 13.35 11.43
C GLY A 437 -8.19 12.86 11.34
N ASN A 438 -7.82 11.86 12.15
CA ASN A 438 -6.51 11.22 12.08
C ASN A 438 -6.29 10.49 10.75
N ILE A 439 -7.34 10.04 10.05
CA ILE A 439 -7.21 9.36 8.75
C ILE A 439 -6.74 10.34 7.68
N THR A 440 -7.31 11.53 7.63
CA THR A 440 -6.97 12.60 6.67
C THR A 440 -5.77 13.44 7.10
N GLY A 441 -5.36 13.34 8.35
CA GLY A 441 -4.20 14.07 8.88
C GLY A 441 -4.51 15.43 9.48
N GLU A 442 -5.77 15.74 9.75
CA GLU A 442 -6.17 17.07 10.25
C GLU A 442 -5.82 17.29 11.74
N THR A 443 -5.71 16.20 12.50
CA THR A 443 -5.46 16.23 13.96
C THR A 443 -4.11 15.63 14.36
N ILE A 444 -3.27 15.27 13.39
CA ILE A 444 -2.01 14.54 13.62
C ILE A 444 -0.88 15.48 14.02
N GLY A 445 -0.11 15.06 15.03
CA GLY A 445 1.11 15.75 15.47
C GLY A 445 2.28 15.63 14.49
N GLU A 446 3.19 16.57 14.55
CA GLU A 446 4.36 16.71 13.66
C GLU A 446 5.27 15.45 13.67
N ASP A 447 5.43 14.80 14.84
CA ASP A 447 6.29 13.63 14.99
C ASP A 447 5.78 12.44 14.18
N LEU A 448 4.46 12.17 14.20
CA LEU A 448 3.86 11.07 13.43
C LEU A 448 3.91 11.36 11.91
N VAL A 449 3.72 12.60 11.50
CA VAL A 449 3.91 13.03 10.11
C VAL A 449 5.34 12.72 9.65
N ASN A 450 6.35 13.08 10.47
CA ASN A 450 7.75 12.80 10.16
C ASN A 450 8.04 11.31 10.04
N GLU A 451 7.49 10.49 10.93
CA GLU A 451 7.65 9.04 10.91
C GLU A 451 7.08 8.43 9.62
N ILE A 452 5.84 8.79 9.26
CA ILE A 452 5.19 8.28 8.04
C ILE A 452 6.04 8.59 6.80
N PHE A 453 6.48 9.85 6.63
CA PHE A 453 7.23 10.24 5.44
C PHE A 453 8.67 9.71 5.42
N SER A 454 9.25 9.35 6.56
CA SER A 454 10.59 8.73 6.62
C SER A 454 10.68 7.38 5.89
N THR A 455 9.58 6.69 5.70
CA THR A 455 9.49 5.41 5.00
C THR A 455 9.41 5.54 3.48
N PHE A 456 9.25 6.76 2.96
CA PHE A 456 9.11 7.02 1.52
C PHE A 456 10.47 7.04 0.81
N CYS A 457 10.43 6.87 -0.52
CA CYS A 457 11.62 6.96 -1.35
C CYS A 457 12.17 8.39 -1.39
N MET A 458 13.51 8.54 -1.52
CA MET A 458 14.14 9.82 -1.84
C MET A 458 13.68 10.35 -3.19
N GLY A 459 13.41 11.66 -3.27
CA GLY A 459 12.94 12.30 -4.52
C GLY A 459 11.42 12.28 -4.73
N LYS A 460 10.67 11.81 -3.69
CA LYS A 460 9.19 11.83 -3.62
C LYS A 460 8.68 12.58 -2.41
#